data_78bec7800105fce49a360aad42681e9a
#
_entry.id   78bec7800105fce49a360aad42681e9a
#
_cell.length_a   1.000
_cell.length_b   1.000
_cell.length_c   1.000
_cell.angle_alpha   90.00
_cell.angle_beta   90.00
_cell.angle_gamma   90.00
#
_symmetry.space_group_name_H-M   'P 1'
#
loop_
_entity.id
_entity.type
_entity.pdbx_description
1 polymer ?
#
loop_
_entity_poly.entity_id
_entity_poly.type
_entity_poly.pdbx_seq_one_letter_code
_entity_poly.pdbx_strand_id
1 'polypeptide(L)'
;VDYNETIARMVLGDALANQLGKRRMTVQTPGGTGGLRLTADFIRKVNPDATVWVSDPTWANHSPLISAAGLKIQKYPYYNYETHSIRFDEMAECLRKIPKGDLVLLHGCCHNPSGADLSREQWQVIRDLALETEFTVFIDLAYQGLGDGIEEDVNGTRLLAEHLPELLIVSSCSKNFGLYRERTGALTIICQNEGSANRATTLIAAAARANYSMPPD
;
A
#
# COMPACT_ATOMS: atom_id res chain seq x y z
N VAL A 1 18.36 9.60 14.44
CA VAL A 1 17.97 8.51 13.54
C VAL A 1 16.86 9.06 12.67
N ASP A 2 16.96 8.89 11.36
CA ASP A 2 15.94 9.35 10.43
C ASP A 2 14.75 8.35 10.47
N TYR A 3 13.59 8.82 10.93
CA TYR A 3 12.36 8.03 11.01
C TYR A 3 12.01 7.41 9.65
N ASN A 4 12.03 8.21 8.58
CA ASN A 4 11.64 7.76 7.24
C ASN A 4 12.50 6.59 6.76
N GLU A 5 13.83 6.69 6.96
CA GLU A 5 14.76 5.63 6.59
C GLU A 5 14.57 4.38 7.45
N THR A 6 14.32 4.54 8.75
CA THR A 6 14.09 3.41 9.66
C THR A 6 12.84 2.61 9.28
N ILE A 7 11.72 3.31 9.01
CA ILE A 7 10.49 2.65 8.59
C ILE A 7 10.64 1.99 7.21
N ALA A 8 11.31 2.66 6.27
CA ALA A 8 11.56 2.06 4.97
C ALA A 8 12.34 0.75 5.08
N ARG A 9 13.38 0.69 5.94
CA ARG A 9 14.17 -0.52 6.20
C ARG A 9 13.38 -1.59 6.93
N MET A 10 12.53 -1.21 7.87
CA MET A 10 11.66 -2.16 8.57
C MET A 10 10.72 -2.87 7.59
N VAL A 11 10.14 -2.13 6.64
CA VAL A 11 9.21 -2.69 5.64
C VAL A 11 9.94 -3.45 4.55
N LEU A 12 10.98 -2.87 3.96
CA LEU A 12 11.67 -3.41 2.78
C LEU A 12 12.82 -4.37 3.10
N GLY A 13 13.37 -4.28 4.31
CA GLY A 13 14.66 -4.89 4.66
C GLY A 13 15.83 -4.08 4.12
N ASP A 14 17.01 -4.22 4.77
CA ASP A 14 18.21 -3.43 4.44
C ASP A 14 18.68 -3.64 3.00
N ALA A 15 18.70 -4.89 2.54
CA ALA A 15 19.20 -5.23 1.21
C ALA A 15 18.38 -4.57 0.09
N LEU A 16 17.05 -4.74 0.14
CA LEU A 16 16.15 -4.19 -0.88
C LEU A 16 16.07 -2.67 -0.78
N ALA A 17 16.06 -2.10 0.43
CA ALA A 17 16.08 -0.66 0.62
C ALA A 17 17.34 -0.02 0.01
N ASN A 18 18.50 -0.65 0.15
CA ASN A 18 19.75 -0.21 -0.46
C ASN A 18 19.73 -0.40 -2.00
N GLN A 19 19.21 -1.52 -2.49
CA GLN A 19 19.09 -1.80 -3.93
C GLN A 19 18.18 -0.78 -4.64
N LEU A 20 17.05 -0.44 -4.05
CA LEU A 20 16.12 0.57 -4.59
C LEU A 20 16.74 1.97 -4.58
N GLY A 21 17.57 2.30 -3.58
CA GLY A 21 18.30 3.56 -3.50
C GLY A 21 17.40 4.77 -3.73
N LYS A 22 17.73 5.58 -4.73
CA LYS A 22 17.00 6.81 -5.08
C LYS A 22 15.70 6.57 -5.88
N ARG A 23 15.36 5.34 -6.19
CA ARG A 23 14.05 5.00 -6.78
C ARG A 23 12.92 5.02 -5.76
N ARG A 24 13.24 5.04 -4.47
CA ARG A 24 12.26 5.12 -3.39
C ARG A 24 12.28 6.46 -2.66
N MET A 25 11.13 6.85 -2.17
CA MET A 25 10.99 7.93 -1.20
C MET A 25 10.08 7.44 -0.07
N THR A 26 10.33 7.92 1.14
CA THR A 26 9.46 7.67 2.30
C THR A 26 9.17 8.98 3.01
N VAL A 27 7.94 9.19 3.42
CA VAL A 27 7.50 10.36 4.16
C VAL A 27 6.68 9.93 5.36
N GLN A 28 6.93 10.53 6.51
CA GLN A 28 6.13 10.35 7.72
C GLN A 28 4.72 10.91 7.50
N THR A 29 3.72 10.21 8.04
CA THR A 29 2.31 10.58 7.92
C THR A 29 1.60 10.47 9.27
N PRO A 30 0.47 11.20 9.47
CA PRO A 30 -0.34 11.08 10.68
C PRO A 30 -1.04 9.71 10.75
N GLY A 31 -0.29 8.66 11.09
CA GLY A 31 -0.72 7.26 11.08
C GLY A 31 -0.96 6.72 9.67
N GLY A 32 -1.37 5.46 9.56
CA GLY A 32 -1.73 4.83 8.28
C GLY A 32 -2.86 5.56 7.55
N THR A 33 -3.88 6.02 8.27
CA THR A 33 -4.99 6.78 7.68
C THR A 33 -4.52 8.04 6.94
N GLY A 34 -3.58 8.79 7.54
CA GLY A 34 -2.96 9.96 6.88
C GLY A 34 -2.17 9.55 5.64
N GLY A 35 -1.45 8.42 5.70
CA GLY A 35 -0.73 7.87 4.55
C GLY A 35 -1.66 7.46 3.41
N LEU A 36 -2.74 6.74 3.72
CA LEU A 36 -3.75 6.34 2.72
C LEU A 36 -4.39 7.57 2.07
N ARG A 37 -4.75 8.60 2.86
CA ARG A 37 -5.31 9.83 2.33
C ARG A 37 -4.30 10.58 1.45
N LEU A 38 -3.08 10.74 1.90
CA LEU A 38 -2.02 11.40 1.13
C LEU A 38 -1.75 10.68 -0.20
N THR A 39 -1.78 9.35 -0.18
CA THR A 39 -1.67 8.53 -1.40
C THR A 39 -2.85 8.78 -2.34
N ALA A 40 -4.08 8.80 -1.83
CA ALA A 40 -5.26 9.05 -2.66
C ALA A 40 -5.22 10.45 -3.29
N ASP A 41 -4.82 11.49 -2.54
CA ASP A 41 -4.65 12.85 -3.05
C ASP A 41 -3.54 12.92 -4.12
N PHE A 42 -2.44 12.19 -3.93
CA PHE A 42 -1.36 12.07 -4.91
C PHE A 42 -1.85 11.43 -6.20
N ILE A 43 -2.52 10.28 -6.10
CA ILE A 43 -3.07 9.57 -7.26
C ILE A 43 -4.09 10.45 -8.01
N ARG A 44 -5.00 11.11 -7.29
CA ARG A 44 -5.96 12.03 -7.91
C ARG A 44 -5.29 13.12 -8.73
N LYS A 45 -4.10 13.54 -8.33
CA LYS A 45 -3.33 14.57 -9.02
C LYS A 45 -2.58 14.05 -10.25
N VAL A 46 -2.06 12.82 -10.21
CA VAL A 46 -1.25 12.25 -11.31
C VAL A 46 -2.08 11.44 -12.29
N ASN A 47 -3.16 10.82 -11.84
CA ASN A 47 -4.09 10.05 -12.65
C ASN A 47 -5.53 10.26 -12.15
N PRO A 48 -6.19 11.37 -12.53
CA PRO A 48 -7.51 11.74 -12.01
C PRO A 48 -8.64 10.77 -12.38
N ASP A 49 -8.46 9.95 -13.40
CA ASP A 49 -9.47 9.01 -13.88
C ASP A 49 -9.30 7.60 -13.30
N ALA A 50 -8.22 7.36 -12.56
CA ALA A 50 -7.93 6.07 -11.95
C ALA A 50 -9.06 5.59 -11.03
N THR A 51 -9.32 4.29 -11.10
CA THR A 51 -10.18 3.59 -10.14
C THR A 51 -9.31 2.86 -9.13
N VAL A 52 -9.68 2.93 -7.86
CA VAL A 52 -9.04 2.15 -6.79
C VAL A 52 -9.90 0.92 -6.53
N TRP A 53 -9.34 -0.25 -6.76
CA TRP A 53 -9.96 -1.54 -6.53
C TRP A 53 -9.61 -2.01 -5.13
N VAL A 54 -10.62 -2.29 -4.32
CA VAL A 54 -10.48 -2.74 -2.92
C VAL A 54 -11.07 -4.14 -2.73
N SER A 55 -10.58 -4.89 -1.76
CA SER A 55 -11.13 -6.20 -1.45
C SER A 55 -12.59 -6.15 -0.99
N ASP A 56 -13.35 -7.19 -1.25
CA ASP A 56 -14.68 -7.40 -0.70
C ASP A 56 -14.72 -8.63 0.22
N PRO A 57 -14.79 -8.42 1.55
CA PRO A 57 -14.82 -7.16 2.30
C PRO A 57 -13.46 -6.46 2.38
N THR A 58 -13.47 -5.21 2.84
CA THR A 58 -12.27 -4.44 3.17
C THR A 58 -12.48 -3.63 4.46
N TRP A 59 -11.41 -3.01 4.99
CA TRP A 59 -11.55 -2.07 6.10
C TRP A 59 -12.52 -0.94 5.74
N ALA A 60 -13.53 -0.75 6.61
CA ALA A 60 -14.68 0.13 6.30
C ALA A 60 -14.29 1.57 5.93
N ASN A 61 -13.13 2.05 6.41
CA ASN A 61 -12.67 3.41 6.13
C ASN A 61 -11.93 3.57 4.79
N HIS A 62 -11.59 2.50 4.07
CA HIS A 62 -10.99 2.63 2.72
C HIS A 62 -11.89 3.40 1.77
N SER A 63 -13.17 3.01 1.68
CA SER A 63 -14.09 3.63 0.73
C SER A 63 -14.33 5.13 1.00
N PRO A 64 -14.71 5.58 2.21
CA PRO A 64 -14.91 7.00 2.44
C PRO A 64 -13.63 7.83 2.27
N LEU A 65 -12.46 7.27 2.63
CA LEU A 65 -11.17 7.95 2.51
C LEU A 65 -10.78 8.19 1.03
N ILE A 66 -10.91 7.16 0.20
CA ILE A 66 -10.59 7.22 -1.24
C ILE A 66 -11.61 8.10 -1.98
N SER A 67 -12.91 7.96 -1.67
CA SER A 67 -13.97 8.80 -2.24
C SER A 67 -13.80 10.27 -1.90
N ALA A 68 -13.38 10.59 -0.67
CA ALA A 68 -13.12 11.97 -0.25
C ALA A 68 -11.95 12.63 -1.01
N ALA A 69 -11.05 11.86 -1.62
CA ALA A 69 -10.04 12.35 -2.55
C ALA A 69 -10.57 12.53 -3.99
N GLY A 70 -11.83 12.14 -4.26
CA GLY A 70 -12.46 12.23 -5.57
C GLY A 70 -12.09 11.11 -6.53
N LEU A 71 -11.55 9.99 -6.04
CA LEU A 71 -11.26 8.81 -6.83
C LEU A 71 -12.46 7.86 -6.89
N LYS A 72 -12.57 7.12 -7.98
CA LYS A 72 -13.55 6.05 -8.15
C LYS A 72 -13.12 4.82 -7.37
N ILE A 73 -14.09 4.03 -6.91
CA ILE A 73 -13.86 2.78 -6.18
C ILE A 73 -14.60 1.65 -6.88
N GLN A 74 -13.95 0.52 -6.99
CA GLN A 74 -14.52 -0.77 -7.37
C GLN A 74 -14.08 -1.84 -6.37
N LYS A 75 -14.76 -2.98 -6.39
CA LYS A 75 -14.42 -4.09 -5.51
C LYS A 75 -13.97 -5.30 -6.32
N TYR A 76 -12.99 -6.04 -5.77
CA TYR A 76 -12.64 -7.38 -6.24
C TYR A 76 -13.04 -8.43 -5.21
N PRO A 77 -13.45 -9.65 -5.63
CA PRO A 77 -13.77 -10.74 -4.71
C PRO A 77 -12.56 -11.07 -3.83
N TYR A 78 -12.76 -11.25 -2.52
CA TYR A 78 -11.67 -11.62 -1.63
C TYR A 78 -12.04 -12.74 -0.67
N TYR A 79 -13.13 -12.62 0.10
CA TYR A 79 -13.43 -13.57 1.17
C TYR A 79 -14.83 -14.14 1.05
N ASN A 80 -14.94 -15.45 1.34
CA ASN A 80 -16.20 -16.17 1.42
C ASN A 80 -16.51 -16.49 2.88
N TYR A 81 -17.59 -15.94 3.41
CA TYR A 81 -18.04 -16.15 4.80
C TYR A 81 -18.66 -17.53 5.04
N GLU A 82 -19.12 -18.22 4.00
CA GLU A 82 -19.70 -19.57 4.14
C GLU A 82 -18.60 -20.64 4.26
N THR A 83 -17.56 -20.50 3.45
CA THR A 83 -16.44 -21.46 3.43
C THR A 83 -15.25 -21.02 4.29
N HIS A 84 -15.30 -19.79 4.85
CA HIS A 84 -14.22 -19.18 5.62
C HIS A 84 -12.86 -19.18 4.89
N SER A 85 -12.88 -18.90 3.59
CA SER A 85 -11.69 -18.97 2.74
C SER A 85 -11.58 -17.81 1.78
N ILE A 86 -10.36 -17.57 1.25
CA ILE A 86 -10.12 -16.57 0.21
C ILE A 86 -10.65 -17.11 -1.12
N ARG A 87 -11.38 -16.28 -1.85
CA ARG A 87 -11.87 -16.51 -3.21
C ARG A 87 -10.79 -16.19 -4.24
N PHE A 88 -9.63 -16.85 -4.11
CA PHE A 88 -8.43 -16.40 -4.85
C PHE A 88 -8.59 -16.53 -6.36
N ASP A 89 -9.20 -17.58 -6.87
CA ASP A 89 -9.38 -17.76 -8.32
C ASP A 89 -10.25 -16.65 -8.91
N GLU A 90 -11.34 -16.30 -8.22
CA GLU A 90 -12.22 -15.20 -8.62
C GLU A 90 -11.53 -13.84 -8.49
N MET A 91 -10.72 -13.66 -7.44
CA MET A 91 -9.88 -12.49 -7.28
C MET A 91 -8.92 -12.35 -8.47
N ALA A 92 -8.15 -13.38 -8.78
CA ALA A 92 -7.19 -13.39 -9.87
C ALA A 92 -7.85 -13.12 -11.23
N GLU A 93 -9.04 -13.71 -11.48
CA GLU A 93 -9.81 -13.46 -12.69
C GLU A 93 -10.28 -12.00 -12.79
N CYS A 94 -10.68 -11.40 -11.66
CA CYS A 94 -11.05 -10.00 -11.58
C CYS A 94 -9.83 -9.09 -11.84
N LEU A 95 -8.70 -9.35 -11.16
CA LEU A 95 -7.47 -8.57 -11.30
C LEU A 95 -6.94 -8.58 -12.74
N ARG A 96 -7.08 -9.69 -13.47
CA ARG A 96 -6.66 -9.80 -14.88
C ARG A 96 -7.42 -8.86 -15.82
N LYS A 97 -8.58 -8.36 -15.41
CA LYS A 97 -9.44 -7.48 -16.18
C LYS A 97 -9.31 -6.01 -15.79
N ILE A 98 -8.48 -5.70 -14.79
CA ILE A 98 -8.29 -4.33 -14.31
C ILE A 98 -7.54 -3.51 -15.36
N PRO A 99 -8.05 -2.32 -15.72
CA PRO A 99 -7.37 -1.45 -16.68
C PRO A 99 -5.98 -1.02 -16.23
N LYS A 100 -5.07 -0.89 -17.17
CA LYS A 100 -3.76 -0.29 -16.97
C LYS A 100 -3.89 1.09 -16.30
N GLY A 101 -3.11 1.32 -15.25
CA GLY A 101 -3.08 2.58 -14.51
C GLY A 101 -4.15 2.72 -13.42
N ASP A 102 -5.10 1.78 -13.31
CA ASP A 102 -5.92 1.66 -12.12
C ASP A 102 -5.08 1.15 -10.94
N LEU A 103 -5.59 1.26 -9.73
CA LEU A 103 -4.88 0.81 -8.53
C LEU A 103 -5.58 -0.38 -7.88
N VAL A 104 -4.79 -1.33 -7.38
CA VAL A 104 -5.28 -2.44 -6.56
C VAL A 104 -4.76 -2.25 -5.14
N LEU A 105 -5.67 -1.96 -4.20
CA LEU A 105 -5.36 -1.85 -2.79
C LEU A 105 -5.41 -3.23 -2.15
N LEU A 106 -4.28 -3.65 -1.58
CA LEU A 106 -4.10 -4.93 -0.89
C LEU A 106 -3.72 -4.68 0.57
N HIS A 107 -4.23 -5.51 1.47
CA HIS A 107 -3.70 -5.56 2.84
C HIS A 107 -2.40 -6.35 2.84
N GLY A 108 -1.33 -5.79 3.40
CA GLY A 108 -0.02 -6.44 3.40
C GLY A 108 0.05 -7.68 4.28
N CYS A 109 -0.68 -7.68 5.40
CA CYS A 109 -0.88 -8.81 6.32
C CYS A 109 -2.10 -8.55 7.19
N CYS A 110 -2.58 -9.57 7.91
CA CYS A 110 -3.69 -9.52 8.86
C CYS A 110 -4.90 -8.80 8.26
N HIS A 111 -5.41 -9.33 7.16
CA HIS A 111 -6.48 -8.70 6.38
C HIS A 111 -7.69 -8.30 7.23
N ASN A 112 -8.03 -7.04 7.24
CA ASN A 112 -9.18 -6.51 7.98
C ASN A 112 -10.41 -6.37 7.07
N PRO A 113 -11.56 -7.07 7.33
CA PRO A 113 -11.92 -7.71 8.61
C PRO A 113 -11.76 -9.24 8.66
N SER A 114 -11.32 -9.92 7.59
CA SER A 114 -11.43 -11.38 7.51
C SER A 114 -10.37 -12.14 8.31
N GLY A 115 -9.20 -11.55 8.54
CA GLY A 115 -8.05 -12.23 9.11
C GLY A 115 -7.42 -13.28 8.19
N ALA A 116 -7.88 -13.39 6.94
CA ALA A 116 -7.38 -14.36 5.97
C ALA A 116 -6.36 -13.71 5.05
N ASP A 117 -5.12 -14.17 5.10
CA ASP A 117 -4.00 -13.61 4.35
C ASP A 117 -3.63 -14.46 3.13
N LEU A 118 -3.07 -13.80 2.12
CA LEU A 118 -2.62 -14.43 0.89
C LEU A 118 -1.38 -15.30 1.15
N SER A 119 -1.35 -16.49 0.54
CA SER A 119 -0.16 -17.34 0.58
C SER A 119 0.97 -16.76 -0.28
N ARG A 120 2.18 -17.29 -0.10
CA ARG A 120 3.35 -16.89 -0.90
C ARG A 120 3.11 -17.09 -2.40
N GLU A 121 2.49 -18.20 -2.78
CA GLU A 121 2.15 -18.54 -4.17
C GLU A 121 1.11 -17.54 -4.72
N GLN A 122 0.13 -17.17 -3.92
CA GLN A 122 -0.87 -16.17 -4.30
C GLN A 122 -0.23 -14.78 -4.52
N TRP A 123 0.71 -14.37 -3.67
CA TRP A 123 1.48 -13.14 -3.89
C TRP A 123 2.30 -13.17 -5.19
N GLN A 124 2.85 -14.34 -5.57
CA GLN A 124 3.54 -14.50 -6.86
C GLN A 124 2.59 -14.30 -8.04
N VAL A 125 1.39 -14.86 -7.97
CA VAL A 125 0.35 -14.66 -9.01
C VAL A 125 -0.03 -13.18 -9.11
N ILE A 126 -0.20 -12.48 -7.98
CA ILE A 126 -0.52 -11.03 -7.99
C ILE A 126 0.62 -10.23 -8.62
N ARG A 127 1.88 -10.55 -8.32
CA ARG A 127 3.04 -9.92 -8.98
C ARG A 127 2.97 -10.09 -10.49
N ASP A 128 2.72 -11.30 -10.96
CA ASP A 128 2.69 -11.61 -12.40
C ASP A 128 1.52 -10.89 -13.09
N LEU A 129 0.35 -10.85 -12.46
CA LEU A 129 -0.79 -10.10 -12.95
C LEU A 129 -0.52 -8.60 -13.00
N ALA A 130 0.13 -8.02 -11.98
CA ALA A 130 0.47 -6.60 -11.97
C ALA A 130 1.47 -6.24 -13.08
N LEU A 131 2.41 -7.14 -13.40
CA LEU A 131 3.34 -6.96 -14.52
C LEU A 131 2.65 -7.10 -15.89
N GLU A 132 1.68 -8.01 -16.01
CA GLU A 132 0.96 -8.28 -17.25
C GLU A 132 -0.05 -7.16 -17.57
N THR A 133 -0.84 -6.74 -16.60
CA THR A 133 -1.95 -5.78 -16.78
C THR A 133 -1.55 -4.34 -16.53
N GLU A 134 -0.40 -4.12 -15.90
CA GLU A 134 0.15 -2.79 -15.56
C GLU A 134 -0.78 -1.95 -14.65
N PHE A 135 -1.57 -2.60 -13.78
CA PHE A 135 -2.18 -1.87 -12.66
C PHE A 135 -1.13 -1.55 -11.59
N THR A 136 -1.32 -0.46 -10.88
CA THR A 136 -0.41 -0.09 -9.77
C THR A 136 -0.86 -0.73 -8.47
N VAL A 137 0.04 -1.43 -7.79
CA VAL A 137 -0.26 -2.00 -6.48
C VAL A 137 -0.12 -0.95 -5.39
N PHE A 138 -1.10 -0.95 -4.48
CA PHE A 138 -1.18 -0.09 -3.31
C PHE A 138 -1.34 -0.96 -2.05
N ILE A 139 -0.34 -0.99 -1.17
CA ILE A 139 -0.32 -1.82 0.04
C ILE A 139 -0.74 -0.99 1.25
N ASP A 140 -1.72 -1.48 2.02
CA ASP A 140 -2.01 -1.04 3.38
C ASP A 140 -1.41 -2.04 4.38
N LEU A 141 -0.39 -1.59 5.12
CA LEU A 141 0.37 -2.39 6.07
C LEU A 141 0.15 -1.85 7.49
N ALA A 142 -1.01 -2.19 8.06
CA ALA A 142 -1.40 -1.70 9.39
C ALA A 142 -0.97 -2.60 10.54
N TYR A 143 -0.56 -3.85 10.27
CA TYR A 143 -0.42 -4.90 11.28
C TYR A 143 0.92 -5.65 11.24
N GLN A 144 1.94 -5.14 10.57
CA GLN A 144 3.26 -5.78 10.48
C GLN A 144 3.78 -6.18 11.88
N GLY A 145 4.11 -7.45 12.06
CA GLY A 145 4.59 -8.04 13.32
C GLY A 145 3.50 -8.62 14.21
N LEU A 146 2.22 -8.59 13.77
CA LEU A 146 1.08 -9.12 14.54
C LEU A 146 0.44 -10.37 13.91
N GLY A 147 0.92 -10.79 12.74
CA GLY A 147 0.60 -12.06 12.11
C GLY A 147 1.60 -13.14 12.49
N ASP A 148 2.46 -13.50 11.56
CA ASP A 148 3.49 -14.54 11.74
C ASP A 148 4.81 -13.97 12.29
N GLY A 149 5.05 -12.66 12.14
CA GLY A 149 6.26 -11.98 12.61
C GLY A 149 6.60 -10.73 11.80
N ILE A 150 7.53 -9.91 12.33
CA ILE A 150 7.92 -8.64 11.69
C ILE A 150 8.48 -8.85 10.27
N GLU A 151 9.23 -9.92 10.06
CA GLU A 151 9.86 -10.24 8.78
C GLU A 151 8.90 -11.01 7.86
N GLU A 152 8.13 -11.94 8.44
CA GLU A 152 7.21 -12.81 7.73
C GLU A 152 6.03 -12.02 7.14
N ASP A 153 5.47 -11.10 7.89
CA ASP A 153 4.29 -10.32 7.52
C ASP A 153 4.53 -9.38 6.32
N VAL A 154 5.77 -9.11 5.98
CA VAL A 154 6.12 -8.27 4.83
C VAL A 154 6.66 -9.04 3.62
N ASN A 155 6.67 -10.37 3.66
CA ASN A 155 7.19 -11.18 2.56
C ASN A 155 6.48 -10.89 1.23
N GLY A 156 5.15 -10.78 1.23
CA GLY A 156 4.36 -10.41 0.05
C GLY A 156 4.69 -8.99 -0.45
N THR A 157 4.77 -8.03 0.47
CA THR A 157 5.14 -6.65 0.16
C THR A 157 6.55 -6.55 -0.44
N ARG A 158 7.52 -7.27 0.14
CA ARG A 158 8.92 -7.31 -0.37
C ARG A 158 9.00 -7.98 -1.73
N LEU A 159 8.29 -9.08 -1.94
CA LEU A 159 8.21 -9.73 -3.24
C LEU A 159 7.75 -8.76 -4.33
N LEU A 160 6.71 -7.97 -4.06
CA LEU A 160 6.22 -6.96 -5.00
C LEU A 160 7.23 -5.83 -5.20
N ALA A 161 7.83 -5.33 -4.11
CA ALA A 161 8.80 -4.24 -4.15
C ALA A 161 10.09 -4.60 -4.91
N GLU A 162 10.47 -5.88 -4.93
CA GLU A 162 11.62 -6.38 -5.67
C GLU A 162 11.36 -6.44 -7.18
N HIS A 163 10.13 -6.75 -7.59
CA HIS A 163 9.82 -7.08 -8.99
C HIS A 163 9.03 -5.99 -9.73
N LEU A 164 8.20 -5.22 -9.03
CA LEU A 164 7.39 -4.21 -9.68
C LEU A 164 8.17 -2.91 -9.93
N PRO A 165 7.94 -2.26 -11.08
CA PRO A 165 8.57 -0.97 -11.38
C PRO A 165 8.07 0.14 -10.45
N GLU A 166 6.82 0.06 -10.01
CA GLU A 166 6.16 1.04 -9.15
C GLU A 166 5.32 0.36 -8.08
N LEU A 167 5.37 0.88 -6.84
CA LEU A 167 4.61 0.36 -5.71
C LEU A 167 4.36 1.47 -4.69
N LEU A 168 3.15 1.49 -4.12
CA LEU A 168 2.76 2.38 -3.04
C LEU A 168 2.55 1.55 -1.76
N ILE A 169 3.21 1.94 -0.67
CA ILE A 169 3.12 1.21 0.61
C ILE A 169 2.81 2.21 1.71
N VAL A 170 1.68 2.03 2.38
CA VAL A 170 1.36 2.77 3.59
C VAL A 170 1.54 1.86 4.79
N SER A 171 2.39 2.26 5.71
CA SER A 171 2.65 1.55 6.97
C SER A 171 2.17 2.36 8.17
N SER A 172 1.77 1.67 9.23
CA SER A 172 1.26 2.28 10.46
C SER A 172 1.98 1.73 11.67
N CYS A 173 2.35 2.62 12.60
CA CYS A 173 2.90 2.27 13.92
C CYS A 173 1.81 2.19 14.99
N SER A 174 0.53 2.34 14.63
CA SER A 174 -0.56 2.41 15.61
C SER A 174 -0.73 1.11 16.40
N LYS A 175 -0.63 -0.06 15.74
CA LYS A 175 -0.91 -1.34 16.39
C LYS A 175 0.37 -2.04 16.85
N ASN A 176 1.32 -2.27 15.96
CA ASN A 176 2.56 -2.99 16.25
C ASN A 176 3.45 -2.31 17.33
N PHE A 177 3.46 -0.97 17.35
CA PHE A 177 4.17 -0.21 18.40
C PHE A 177 3.24 0.36 19.48
N GLY A 178 1.94 0.15 19.40
CA GLY A 178 0.96 0.69 20.34
C GLY A 178 0.79 2.21 20.30
N LEU A 179 1.27 2.87 19.25
CA LEU A 179 1.28 4.33 19.10
C LEU A 179 -0.01 4.85 18.45
N TYR A 180 -1.16 4.48 19.02
CA TYR A 180 -2.47 4.80 18.42
C TYR A 180 -2.75 6.30 18.35
N ARG A 181 -2.39 7.04 19.40
CA ARG A 181 -2.72 8.47 19.55
C ARG A 181 -1.66 9.39 18.97
N GLU A 182 -0.44 8.96 18.93
CA GLU A 182 0.73 9.69 18.43
C GLU A 182 0.65 9.92 16.92
N ARG A 183 -0.26 9.20 16.26
CA ARG A 183 -0.52 9.33 14.83
C ARG A 183 0.74 9.15 13.98
N THR A 184 1.43 8.03 14.20
CA THR A 184 2.70 7.71 13.55
C THR A 184 2.49 6.66 12.45
N GLY A 185 2.93 6.96 11.25
CA GLY A 185 2.88 6.10 10.06
C GLY A 185 3.76 6.64 8.96
N ALA A 186 3.81 5.96 7.84
CA ALA A 186 4.59 6.41 6.69
C ALA A 186 3.96 5.99 5.36
N LEU A 187 4.23 6.77 4.32
CA LEU A 187 4.03 6.42 2.93
C LEU A 187 5.39 6.20 2.29
N THR A 188 5.63 5.00 1.77
CA THR A 188 6.78 4.67 0.92
C THR A 188 6.31 4.50 -0.52
N ILE A 189 6.95 5.20 -1.44
CA ILE A 189 6.70 5.08 -2.88
C ILE A 189 7.96 4.53 -3.54
N ILE A 190 7.80 3.50 -4.35
CA ILE A 190 8.82 2.97 -5.25
C ILE A 190 8.44 3.44 -6.64
N CYS A 191 9.40 4.00 -7.36
CA CYS A 191 9.21 4.53 -8.72
C CYS A 191 10.11 3.77 -9.71
N GLN A 192 9.74 3.85 -10.97
CA GLN A 192 10.49 3.23 -12.07
C GLN A 192 11.95 3.70 -12.14
N ASN A 193 12.21 4.97 -11.81
CA ASN A 193 13.54 5.59 -11.83
C ASN A 193 13.64 6.77 -10.86
N GLU A 194 14.87 7.27 -10.64
CA GLU A 194 15.15 8.42 -9.77
C GLU A 194 14.39 9.70 -10.20
N GLY A 195 14.28 9.97 -11.50
CA GLY A 195 13.57 11.15 -12.00
C GLY A 195 12.08 11.12 -11.64
N SER A 196 11.44 9.95 -11.73
CA SER A 196 10.05 9.75 -11.30
C SER A 196 9.91 9.89 -9.78
N ALA A 197 10.86 9.35 -9.01
CA ALA A 197 10.86 9.48 -7.54
C ALA A 197 10.98 10.94 -7.11
N ASN A 198 11.83 11.74 -7.76
CA ASN A 198 11.98 13.18 -7.47
C ASN A 198 10.69 13.96 -7.76
N ARG A 199 10.00 13.65 -8.88
CA ARG A 199 8.69 14.25 -9.19
C ARG A 199 7.62 13.85 -8.16
N ALA A 200 7.55 12.57 -7.80
CA ALA A 200 6.64 12.08 -6.78
C ALA A 200 6.89 12.77 -5.43
N THR A 201 8.15 12.90 -5.01
CA THR A 201 8.55 13.61 -3.80
C THR A 201 8.02 15.05 -3.78
N THR A 202 8.17 15.78 -4.87
CA THR A 202 7.68 17.17 -4.97
C THR A 202 6.16 17.24 -4.82
N LEU A 203 5.43 16.35 -5.49
CA LEU A 203 3.96 16.32 -5.43
C LEU A 203 3.43 15.89 -4.06
N ILE A 204 4.07 14.89 -3.45
CA ILE A 204 3.73 14.40 -2.10
C ILE A 204 4.03 15.48 -1.05
N ALA A 205 5.17 16.15 -1.14
CA ALA A 205 5.51 17.25 -0.22
C ALA A 205 4.48 18.39 -0.30
N ALA A 206 4.05 18.75 -1.50
CA ALA A 206 3.01 19.77 -1.69
C ALA A 206 1.65 19.33 -1.12
N ALA A 207 1.25 18.06 -1.33
CA ALA A 207 0.01 17.51 -0.80
C ALA A 207 0.05 17.40 0.74
N ALA A 208 1.15 16.93 1.32
CA ALA A 208 1.36 16.87 2.77
C ALA A 208 1.28 18.27 3.39
N ARG A 209 1.94 19.25 2.77
CA ARG A 209 1.91 20.64 3.24
C ARG A 209 0.50 21.23 3.26
N ALA A 210 -0.32 20.90 2.27
CA ALA A 210 -1.72 21.36 2.20
C ALA A 210 -2.64 20.62 3.17
N ASN A 211 -2.29 19.39 3.58
CA ASN A 211 -3.14 18.53 4.42
C ASN A 211 -2.84 18.72 5.92
N TYR A 212 -1.62 18.40 6.35
CA TYR A 212 -1.22 18.42 7.76
C TYR A 212 0.09 19.19 8.02
N SER A 213 0.72 19.75 7.00
CA SER A 213 1.97 20.53 7.01
C SER A 213 3.18 19.68 7.47
N MET A 214 3.19 19.22 8.71
CA MET A 214 4.17 18.29 9.29
C MET A 214 3.43 17.28 10.17
N PRO A 215 3.87 16.02 10.23
CA PRO A 215 3.37 15.07 11.19
C PRO A 215 3.80 15.49 12.61
N PRO A 216 3.17 14.94 13.66
CA PRO A 216 3.68 15.10 15.03
C PRO A 216 5.08 14.48 15.16
N ASP A 217 5.87 15.05 16.08
CA ASP A 217 7.23 14.57 16.42
C ASP A 217 7.20 13.21 17.11
#